data_02f8833718f439b421fe5d831fca742d
#
_entry.id   02f8833718f439b421fe5d831fca742d
#
_cell.length_a   1.000
_cell.length_b   1.000
_cell.length_c   1.000
_cell.angle_alpha   90.00
_cell.angle_beta   90.00
_cell.angle_gamma   90.00
#
_symmetry.space_group_name_H-M   'P 1'
#
loop_
_entity.id
_entity.type
_entity.pdbx_description
1 polymer ?
#
loop_
_entity_poly.entity_id
_entity_poly.type
_entity_poly.pdbx_seq_one_letter_code
_entity_poly.pdbx_strand_id
1 'polypeptide(L)'
;MKNKNISDLVEAFLKTNNEAEMLDLLKGLLTLGELEEISRRLQIIKLLKSGLSQREIAEKLKVGIATVTRGSKEIKQGRFVKI
;
A
#
# COMPACT_ATOMS: atom_id res chain seq x y z
N MET A 1 10.43 -16.82 9.82
CA MET A 1 11.23 -16.16 10.87
C MET A 1 10.43 -15.03 11.51
N LYS A 2 10.55 -14.91 12.78
CA LYS A 2 9.87 -13.87 13.52
C LYS A 2 10.79 -12.68 13.74
N ASN A 3 10.42 -11.55 13.24
CA ASN A 3 11.10 -10.30 13.52
C ASN A 3 10.25 -9.56 14.54
N LYS A 4 10.79 -9.38 15.74
CA LYS A 4 10.04 -8.75 16.82
C LYS A 4 9.60 -7.33 16.47
N ASN A 5 10.44 -6.58 15.78
CA ASN A 5 10.11 -5.20 15.39
C ASN A 5 8.93 -5.18 14.42
N ILE A 6 8.91 -6.09 13.48
CA ILE A 6 7.79 -6.18 12.52
C ILE A 6 6.52 -6.63 13.24
N SER A 7 6.65 -7.59 14.15
CA SER A 7 5.53 -8.07 14.95
C SER A 7 4.93 -6.95 15.80
N ASP A 8 5.79 -6.14 16.43
CA ASP A 8 5.35 -5.00 17.22
C ASP A 8 4.62 -3.97 16.35
N LEU A 9 5.11 -3.76 15.13
CA LEU A 9 4.48 -2.84 14.18
C LEU A 9 3.07 -3.33 13.82
N VAL A 10 2.95 -4.60 13.48
CA VAL A 10 1.64 -5.19 13.16
C VAL A 10 0.69 -5.06 14.36
N GLU A 11 1.17 -5.33 15.55
CA GLU A 11 0.36 -5.22 16.76
C GLU A 11 -0.12 -3.78 16.97
N ALA A 12 0.74 -2.80 16.73
CA ALA A 12 0.36 -1.40 16.86
C ALA A 12 -0.81 -1.05 15.92
N PHE A 13 -0.76 -1.52 14.67
CA PHE A 13 -1.85 -1.30 13.74
C PHE A 13 -3.14 -1.99 14.19
N LEU A 14 -3.02 -3.22 14.69
CA LEU A 14 -4.18 -3.99 15.13
C LEU A 14 -4.86 -3.38 16.36
N LYS A 15 -4.16 -2.57 17.14
CA LYS A 15 -4.72 -1.91 18.33
C LYS A 15 -5.52 -0.66 18.00
N THR A 16 -5.41 -0.13 16.79
CA THR A 16 -6.18 1.05 16.40
C THR A 16 -7.66 0.66 16.23
N ASN A 17 -8.56 1.52 16.70
CA ASN A 17 -9.99 1.23 16.73
C ASN A 17 -10.82 2.02 15.74
N ASN A 18 -10.23 3.04 15.12
CA ASN A 18 -10.96 3.88 14.18
C ASN A 18 -10.00 4.59 13.24
N GLU A 19 -10.58 5.28 12.26
CA GLU A 19 -9.80 5.96 11.23
C GLU A 19 -8.84 7.00 11.82
N ALA A 20 -9.30 7.78 12.79
CA ALA A 20 -8.47 8.83 13.38
C ALA A 20 -7.23 8.25 14.07
N GLU A 21 -7.39 7.16 14.80
CA GLU A 21 -6.28 6.50 15.47
C GLU A 21 -5.29 5.88 14.47
N MET A 22 -5.80 5.28 13.41
CA MET A 22 -4.96 4.70 12.37
C MET A 22 -4.16 5.79 11.65
N LEU A 23 -4.82 6.89 11.30
CA LEU A 23 -4.16 8.00 10.62
C LEU A 23 -3.08 8.62 11.50
N ASP A 24 -3.36 8.79 12.78
CA ASP A 24 -2.39 9.31 13.74
C ASP A 24 -1.15 8.41 13.80
N LEU A 25 -1.35 7.11 13.86
CA LEU A 25 -0.24 6.14 13.87
C LEU A 25 0.58 6.23 12.59
N LEU A 26 -0.08 6.29 11.44
CA LEU A 26 0.60 6.42 10.14
C LEU A 26 1.43 7.70 10.09
N LYS A 27 0.86 8.81 10.52
CA LYS A 27 1.56 10.12 10.51
C LYS A 27 2.73 10.15 11.48
N GLY A 28 2.64 9.40 12.58
CA GLY A 28 3.73 9.33 13.53
C GLY A 28 4.89 8.48 13.06
N LEU A 29 4.60 7.41 12.33
CA LEU A 29 5.61 6.46 11.87
C LEU A 29 6.22 6.83 10.53
N LEU A 30 5.48 7.48 9.66
CA LEU A 30 5.89 7.78 8.30
C LEU A 30 6.09 9.27 8.08
N THR A 31 7.04 9.62 7.23
CA THR A 31 7.14 11.00 6.76
C THR A 31 5.95 11.26 5.82
N LEU A 32 5.67 12.52 5.55
CA LEU A 32 4.60 12.88 4.60
C LEU A 32 4.86 12.26 3.23
N GLY A 33 6.10 12.31 2.76
CA GLY A 33 6.46 11.71 1.47
C GLY A 33 6.22 10.21 1.44
N GLU A 34 6.56 9.52 2.52
CA GLU A 34 6.33 8.07 2.62
C GLU A 34 4.84 7.75 2.65
N LEU A 35 4.06 8.55 3.35
CA LEU A 35 2.61 8.37 3.41
C LEU A 35 1.99 8.57 2.03
N GLU A 36 2.42 9.59 1.30
CA GLU A 36 1.94 9.84 -0.06
C GLU A 36 2.32 8.70 -1.00
N GLU A 37 3.54 8.17 -0.87
CA GLU A 37 3.99 7.07 -1.69
C GLU A 37 3.19 5.79 -1.45
N ILE A 38 2.94 5.44 -0.20
CA ILE A 38 2.14 4.27 0.17
C ILE A 38 0.71 4.43 -0.36
N SER A 39 0.16 5.64 -0.24
CA SER A 39 -1.19 5.93 -0.75
C SER A 39 -1.27 5.72 -2.26
N ARG A 40 -0.23 6.15 -2.98
CA ARG A 40 -0.16 5.96 -4.44
C ARG A 40 -0.05 4.48 -4.80
N ARG A 41 0.74 3.72 -4.05
CA ARG A 41 0.85 2.27 -4.27
C ARG A 41 -0.49 1.58 -4.09
N LEU A 42 -1.27 2.01 -3.10
CA LEU A 42 -2.61 1.47 -2.91
C LEU A 42 -3.52 1.78 -4.10
N GLN A 43 -3.43 3.01 -4.65
CA GLN A 43 -4.22 3.37 -5.82
C GLN A 43 -3.86 2.49 -7.02
N ILE A 44 -2.58 2.19 -7.20
CA ILE A 44 -2.13 1.28 -8.26
C ILE A 44 -2.83 -0.08 -8.11
N ILE A 45 -2.84 -0.62 -6.90
CA ILE A 45 -3.46 -1.91 -6.63
C ILE A 45 -4.96 -1.89 -6.94
N LYS A 46 -5.65 -0.84 -6.51
CA LYS A 46 -7.09 -0.70 -6.78
C LYS A 46 -7.37 -0.64 -8.28
N LEU A 47 -6.58 0.11 -9.03
CA LEU A 47 -6.76 0.24 -10.47
C LEU A 47 -6.45 -1.07 -11.20
N LEU A 48 -5.42 -1.78 -10.77
CA LEU A 48 -5.12 -3.11 -11.34
C LEU A 48 -6.29 -4.06 -11.11
N LYS A 49 -6.85 -4.06 -9.92
CA LYS A 49 -7.98 -4.93 -9.60
C LYS A 49 -9.26 -4.54 -10.32
N SER A 50 -9.36 -3.28 -10.75
CA SER A 50 -10.50 -2.82 -11.54
C SER A 50 -10.39 -3.18 -13.01
N GLY A 51 -9.25 -3.72 -13.44
CA GLY A 51 -9.07 -4.20 -14.80
C GLY A 51 -8.30 -3.27 -15.73
N LEU A 52 -7.79 -2.13 -15.25
CA LEU A 52 -6.97 -1.27 -16.09
C LEU A 52 -5.64 -1.95 -16.41
N SER A 53 -5.12 -1.68 -17.62
CA SER A 53 -3.81 -2.19 -18.01
C SER A 53 -2.71 -1.45 -17.24
N GLN A 54 -1.55 -2.09 -17.15
CA GLN A 54 -0.40 -1.47 -16.47
C GLN A 54 -0.02 -0.15 -17.12
N ARG A 55 -0.07 -0.09 -18.45
CA ARG A 55 0.26 1.14 -19.19
C ARG A 55 -0.71 2.27 -18.86
N GLU A 56 -2.01 1.96 -18.86
CA GLU A 56 -3.03 2.96 -18.52
C GLU A 56 -2.83 3.52 -17.13
N ILE A 57 -2.49 2.65 -16.17
CA ILE A 57 -2.26 3.08 -14.79
C ILE A 57 -1.03 3.97 -14.70
N ALA A 58 0.06 3.56 -15.35
CA ALA A 58 1.30 4.34 -15.35
C ALA A 58 1.06 5.74 -15.89
N GLU A 59 0.30 5.86 -16.98
CA GLU A 59 -0.05 7.16 -17.56
C GLU A 59 -0.96 7.96 -16.65
N LYS A 60 -2.00 7.32 -16.12
CA LYS A 60 -2.99 8.01 -15.29
C LYS A 60 -2.38 8.57 -14.00
N LEU A 61 -1.54 7.80 -13.35
CA LEU A 61 -0.94 8.20 -12.08
C LEU A 61 0.43 8.86 -12.25
N LYS A 62 0.94 8.91 -13.47
CA LYS A 62 2.26 9.49 -13.77
C LYS A 62 3.36 8.84 -12.96
N VAL A 63 3.35 7.51 -12.95
CA VAL A 63 4.36 6.69 -12.28
C VAL A 63 5.09 5.84 -13.31
N GLY A 64 6.25 5.32 -12.94
CA GLY A 64 6.99 4.40 -13.80
C GLY A 64 6.27 3.07 -13.95
N ILE A 65 6.38 2.46 -15.12
CA ILE A 65 5.74 1.17 -15.39
C ILE A 65 6.27 0.09 -14.44
N ALA A 66 7.53 0.16 -14.02
CA ALA A 66 8.10 -0.82 -13.10
C ALA A 66 7.38 -0.82 -11.75
N THR A 67 6.93 0.34 -11.29
CA THR A 67 6.17 0.45 -10.05
C THR A 67 4.83 -0.28 -10.16
N VAL A 68 4.17 -0.13 -11.30
CA VAL A 68 2.89 -0.79 -11.56
C VAL A 68 3.10 -2.31 -11.70
N THR A 69 4.14 -2.71 -12.41
CA THR A 69 4.48 -4.12 -12.60
C THR A 69 4.73 -4.81 -11.25
N ARG A 70 5.40 -4.12 -10.34
CA ARG A 70 5.63 -4.66 -9.00
C ARG A 70 4.30 -4.92 -8.28
N GLY A 71 3.37 -3.98 -8.37
CA GLY A 71 2.03 -4.15 -7.78
C GLY A 71 1.32 -5.36 -8.36
N SER A 72 1.40 -5.53 -9.66
CA SER A 72 0.80 -6.68 -10.35
C SER A 72 1.37 -8.01 -9.84
N LYS A 73 2.69 -8.06 -9.66
CA LYS A 73 3.36 -9.27 -9.13
C LYS A 73 2.89 -9.60 -7.72
N GLU A 74 2.73 -8.59 -6.87
CA GLU A 74 2.28 -8.79 -5.49
C GLU A 74 0.85 -9.33 -5.45
N ILE A 75 -0.01 -8.84 -6.33
CA ILE A 75 -1.37 -9.38 -6.45
C ILE A 75 -1.32 -10.86 -6.86
N LYS A 76 -0.48 -11.22 -7.82
CA LYS A 76 -0.35 -12.60 -8.28
C LYS A 76 0.19 -13.53 -7.19
N GLN A 77 0.92 -12.99 -6.24
CA GLN A 77 1.42 -13.77 -5.10
C GLN A 77 0.38 -13.90 -3.98
N GLY A 78 -0.82 -13.39 -4.18
CA GLY A 78 -1.91 -13.55 -3.23
C GLY A 78 -2.07 -12.43 -2.23
N ARG A 79 -1.35 -11.31 -2.40
CA ARG A 79 -1.53 -10.15 -1.53
C ARG A 79 -2.76 -9.36 -1.91
N PHE A 80 -3.19 -8.47 -1.01
CA PHE A 80 -4.30 -7.54 -1.24
C PHE A 80 -5.65 -8.21 -1.46
N VAL A 81 -5.86 -9.34 -0.79
CA VAL A 81 -7.11 -10.09 -0.93
C VAL A 81 -8.32 -9.24 -0.53
N LYS A 82 -8.14 -8.33 0.42
CA LYS A 82 -9.24 -7.50 0.94
C LYS A 82 -9.37 -6.15 0.23
N ILE A 83 -8.54 -5.88 -0.74
CA ILE A 83 -8.63 -4.67 -1.54
C ILE A 83 -9.47 -4.95 -2.82
#